data_7d8db8879c6d87a481604607687fe980
#
_entry.id   7d8db8879c6d87a481604607687fe980
#
_cell.length_a   1.000
_cell.length_b   1.000
_cell.length_c   1.000
_cell.angle_alpha   90.00
_cell.angle_beta   90.00
_cell.angle_gamma   90.00
#
_symmetry.space_group_name_H-M   'P 1'
#
loop_
_entity.id
_entity.type
_entity.pdbx_description
1 polymer ?
#
loop_
_entity_poly.entity_id
_entity_poly.type
_entity_poly.pdbx_seq_one_letter_code
_entity_poly.pdbx_strand_id
1 'polypeptide(L)'
;MSLRIKSVQETEFDVLSLGECMIRLSPPGHQRIELTPTFEVYAGGGEYNVTYALARYGMRTSWIARLVDNSLGQFIKNHARGSGMDISEVIWIPYDGSGRDDRIGLNFTEVGIGIRPSVSLYDRGHTSTAHMKPGEIDWKRIFNTRKVRWFHTGGIFTALSDSCAEVAYEAMKAAHESGSVVSYDLNFRSKLWPSKKAIEVTKRLVPFIDVLIGNEEDFQKVLGFEVEGIDKDLKMLPIEGYKTMVKKVVSTYPHIVAVGTTLREVISASVNNWSAIVFFDGRFYESRKYENLDIEDRVGGGDGFCSGFIYGLLNGLAPQECVEMGAAHGALLQSTRGDTSIATMEEIRHVMRGGNARIKR
;
A
#
# COMPACT_ATOMS: atom_id res chain seq x y z
N MET A 1 16.66 12.71 12.34
CA MET A 1 17.57 11.78 11.63
C MET A 1 17.22 11.82 10.16
N SER A 2 18.20 11.84 9.25
CA SER A 2 17.92 11.79 7.81
C SER A 2 17.85 10.33 7.33
N LEU A 3 16.96 10.02 6.38
CA LEU A 3 16.94 8.72 5.71
C LEU A 3 18.27 8.48 5.01
N ARG A 4 18.92 7.35 5.32
CA ARG A 4 20.12 6.91 4.61
C ARG A 4 19.71 5.90 3.56
N ILE A 5 19.72 6.31 2.31
CA ILE A 5 19.31 5.47 1.17
C ILE A 5 20.57 5.04 0.42
N LYS A 6 20.72 3.74 0.20
CA LYS A 6 21.83 3.17 -0.61
C LYS A 6 21.82 3.78 -2.01
N SER A 7 22.98 3.86 -2.64
CA SER A 7 23.08 4.36 -4.01
C SER A 7 22.48 3.38 -5.02
N VAL A 8 22.06 3.91 -6.18
CA VAL A 8 21.52 3.09 -7.29
C VAL A 8 22.56 2.10 -7.80
N GLN A 9 23.83 2.51 -7.83
CA GLN A 9 24.92 1.72 -8.36
C GLN A 9 25.29 0.50 -7.48
N GLU A 10 24.96 0.57 -6.19
CA GLU A 10 25.30 -0.49 -5.22
C GLU A 10 24.20 -1.54 -5.07
N THR A 11 23.07 -1.38 -5.74
CA THR A 11 21.87 -2.20 -5.52
C THR A 11 21.30 -2.73 -6.83
N GLU A 12 20.71 -3.90 -6.79
CA GLU A 12 19.97 -4.49 -7.91
C GLU A 12 18.56 -3.91 -8.01
N PHE A 13 17.91 -3.71 -6.85
CA PHE A 13 16.55 -3.19 -6.80
C PHE A 13 16.46 -1.85 -6.07
N ASP A 14 15.62 -0.98 -6.60
CA ASP A 14 15.23 0.26 -5.92
C ASP A 14 14.19 -0.03 -4.85
N VAL A 15 13.20 -0.88 -5.16
CA VAL A 15 12.15 -1.27 -4.22
C VAL A 15 11.87 -2.76 -4.30
N LEU A 16 11.77 -3.38 -3.15
CA LEU A 16 11.27 -4.74 -2.95
C LEU A 16 10.05 -4.68 -2.04
N SER A 17 8.98 -5.38 -2.39
CA SER A 17 7.83 -5.53 -1.49
C SER A 17 7.49 -6.99 -1.19
N LEU A 18 6.83 -7.17 -0.05
CA LEU A 18 6.30 -8.46 0.41
C LEU A 18 4.81 -8.29 0.69
N GLY A 19 3.97 -9.02 -0.04
CA GLY A 19 2.53 -8.92 0.15
C GLY A 19 1.71 -9.84 -0.75
N GLU A 20 0.40 -9.87 -0.50
CA GLU A 20 -0.56 -10.65 -1.29
C GLU A 20 -1.03 -9.88 -2.53
N CYS A 21 -1.24 -10.61 -3.62
CA CYS A 21 -2.03 -10.16 -4.75
C CYS A 21 -3.22 -11.08 -4.96
N MET A 22 -4.41 -10.49 -5.10
CA MET A 22 -5.67 -11.20 -5.35
C MET A 22 -6.17 -10.91 -6.76
N ILE A 23 -7.07 -11.75 -7.24
CA ILE A 23 -7.92 -11.42 -8.37
C ILE A 23 -9.12 -10.64 -7.84
N ARG A 24 -9.31 -9.42 -8.33
CA ARG A 24 -10.50 -8.63 -8.08
C ARG A 24 -11.49 -8.79 -9.22
N LEU A 25 -12.74 -9.05 -8.85
CA LEU A 25 -13.88 -9.17 -9.72
C LEU A 25 -14.87 -8.03 -9.43
N SER A 26 -15.08 -7.14 -10.38
CA SER A 26 -16.00 -6.01 -10.24
C SER A 26 -17.11 -6.08 -11.29
N PRO A 27 -18.38 -5.94 -10.90
CA PRO A 27 -19.45 -5.77 -11.86
C PRO A 27 -19.20 -4.53 -12.74
N PRO A 28 -19.53 -4.58 -14.03
CA PRO A 28 -19.42 -3.39 -14.90
C PRO A 28 -20.30 -2.24 -14.40
N GLY A 29 -19.82 -1.03 -14.52
CA GLY A 29 -20.52 0.17 -14.06
C GLY A 29 -20.76 0.13 -12.54
N HIS A 30 -22.02 0.29 -12.16
CA HIS A 30 -22.44 0.27 -10.75
C HIS A 30 -23.44 -0.86 -10.47
N GLN A 31 -23.34 -1.97 -11.20
CA GLN A 31 -24.19 -3.14 -10.99
C GLN A 31 -23.88 -3.81 -9.65
N ARG A 32 -24.85 -4.59 -9.16
CA ARG A 32 -24.66 -5.41 -7.96
C ARG A 32 -24.11 -6.76 -8.32
N ILE A 33 -23.27 -7.32 -7.44
CA ILE A 33 -22.68 -8.66 -7.59
C ILE A 33 -23.76 -9.72 -7.81
N GLU A 34 -24.84 -9.66 -7.04
CA GLU A 34 -25.95 -10.63 -7.09
C GLU A 34 -26.77 -10.61 -8.40
N LEU A 35 -26.62 -9.57 -9.22
CA LEU A 35 -27.41 -9.38 -10.44
C LEU A 35 -26.58 -9.29 -11.71
N THR A 36 -25.25 -9.32 -11.61
CA THR A 36 -24.38 -9.19 -12.77
C THR A 36 -24.10 -10.52 -13.43
N PRO A 37 -24.24 -10.64 -14.76
CA PRO A 37 -23.84 -11.82 -15.48
C PRO A 37 -22.33 -11.85 -15.85
N THR A 38 -21.61 -10.73 -15.64
CA THR A 38 -20.20 -10.57 -16.06
C THR A 38 -19.41 -9.77 -15.03
N PHE A 39 -18.10 -9.98 -15.00
CA PHE A 39 -17.17 -9.24 -14.16
C PHE A 39 -15.99 -8.72 -14.99
N GLU A 40 -15.58 -7.51 -14.68
CA GLU A 40 -14.27 -6.98 -15.04
C GLU A 40 -13.25 -7.57 -14.05
N VAL A 41 -12.07 -7.96 -14.55
CA VAL A 41 -11.06 -8.69 -13.80
C VAL A 41 -9.81 -7.83 -13.62
N TYR A 42 -9.38 -7.66 -12.38
CA TYR A 42 -8.17 -6.90 -12.04
C TYR A 42 -7.27 -7.73 -11.12
N ALA A 43 -5.98 -7.38 -11.09
CA ALA A 43 -5.04 -7.88 -10.10
C ALA A 43 -4.76 -6.76 -9.10
N GLY A 44 -4.78 -7.06 -7.80
CA GLY A 44 -4.55 -6.04 -6.79
C GLY A 44 -4.21 -6.59 -5.41
N GLY A 45 -3.44 -5.79 -4.67
CA GLY A 45 -3.00 -6.01 -3.30
C GLY A 45 -2.16 -4.82 -2.87
N GLY A 46 -2.19 -4.41 -1.60
CA GLY A 46 -1.57 -3.16 -1.16
C GLY A 46 -0.12 -3.02 -1.60
N GLU A 47 0.72 -3.93 -1.15
CA GLU A 47 2.16 -3.91 -1.44
C GLU A 47 2.45 -4.17 -2.93
N TYR A 48 1.62 -4.99 -3.59
CA TYR A 48 1.67 -5.24 -5.03
C TYR A 48 1.39 -3.97 -5.83
N ASN A 49 0.33 -3.22 -5.48
CA ASN A 49 -0.08 -2.00 -6.16
C ASN A 49 1.01 -0.92 -6.08
N VAL A 50 1.63 -0.76 -4.90
CA VAL A 50 2.75 0.16 -4.69
C VAL A 50 3.92 -0.19 -5.61
N THR A 51 4.30 -1.46 -5.63
CA THR A 51 5.46 -1.93 -6.42
C THR A 51 5.17 -1.87 -7.92
N TYR A 52 3.95 -2.20 -8.32
CA TYR A 52 3.48 -2.09 -9.70
C TYR A 52 3.59 -0.65 -10.22
N ALA A 53 3.12 0.33 -9.44
CA ALA A 53 3.21 1.74 -9.80
C ALA A 53 4.67 2.20 -9.94
N LEU A 54 5.53 1.82 -9.01
CA LEU A 54 6.95 2.18 -9.04
C LEU A 54 7.68 1.55 -10.24
N ALA A 55 7.34 0.31 -10.62
CA ALA A 55 7.84 -0.32 -11.85
C ALA A 55 7.47 0.50 -13.09
N ARG A 56 6.21 0.93 -13.19
CA ARG A 56 5.73 1.78 -14.30
C ARG A 56 6.43 3.14 -14.36
N TYR A 57 6.98 3.62 -13.26
CA TYR A 57 7.81 4.85 -13.22
C TYR A 57 9.27 4.62 -13.56
N GLY A 58 9.62 3.41 -14.02
CA GLY A 58 10.96 3.06 -14.44
C GLY A 58 11.90 2.67 -13.30
N MET A 59 11.39 2.44 -12.09
CA MET A 59 12.19 1.92 -10.98
C MET A 59 12.43 0.42 -11.13
N ARG A 60 13.58 -0.04 -10.68
CA ARG A 60 13.91 -1.47 -10.61
C ARG A 60 13.22 -2.07 -9.40
N THR A 61 12.11 -2.73 -9.62
CA THR A 61 11.26 -3.25 -8.55
C THR A 61 11.20 -4.76 -8.55
N SER A 62 11.04 -5.36 -7.37
CA SER A 62 10.76 -6.78 -7.20
C SER A 62 9.63 -6.97 -6.18
N TRP A 63 8.86 -8.03 -6.34
CA TRP A 63 7.76 -8.36 -5.46
C TRP A 63 7.85 -9.81 -5.02
N ILE A 64 7.63 -10.04 -3.74
CA ILE A 64 7.61 -11.36 -3.11
C ILE A 64 6.19 -11.71 -2.72
N ALA A 65 5.76 -12.88 -3.14
CA ALA A 65 4.50 -13.50 -2.76
C ALA A 65 4.60 -15.02 -2.89
N ARG A 66 3.54 -15.70 -2.47
CA ARG A 66 3.38 -17.14 -2.71
C ARG A 66 2.12 -17.36 -3.52
N LEU A 67 2.27 -17.85 -4.74
CA LEU A 67 1.20 -18.02 -5.72
C LEU A 67 1.04 -19.49 -6.11
N VAL A 68 -0.18 -19.86 -6.50
CA VAL A 68 -0.47 -21.17 -7.06
C VAL A 68 -0.22 -21.15 -8.56
N ASP A 69 0.45 -22.20 -9.09
CA ASP A 69 0.72 -22.35 -10.52
C ASP A 69 -0.53 -22.89 -11.25
N ASN A 70 -1.47 -21.99 -11.48
CA ASN A 70 -2.68 -22.22 -12.25
C ASN A 70 -3.00 -20.98 -13.11
N SER A 71 -4.07 -21.00 -13.89
CA SER A 71 -4.45 -19.89 -14.78
C SER A 71 -4.63 -18.55 -14.04
N LEU A 72 -5.10 -18.55 -12.77
CA LEU A 72 -5.25 -17.33 -11.98
C LEU A 72 -3.89 -16.78 -11.52
N GLY A 73 -2.99 -17.66 -11.07
CA GLY A 73 -1.61 -17.27 -10.75
C GLY A 73 -0.86 -16.76 -11.98
N GLN A 74 -1.06 -17.39 -13.14
CA GLN A 74 -0.48 -16.94 -14.42
C GLN A 74 -1.06 -15.58 -14.86
N PHE A 75 -2.33 -15.29 -14.59
CA PHE A 75 -2.92 -13.95 -14.82
C PHE A 75 -2.17 -12.87 -14.02
N ILE A 76 -1.97 -13.08 -12.71
CA ILE A 76 -1.20 -12.16 -11.84
C ILE A 76 0.23 -12.01 -12.35
N LYS A 77 0.90 -13.12 -12.70
CA LYS A 77 2.25 -13.11 -13.25
C LYS A 77 2.35 -12.26 -14.53
N ASN A 78 1.44 -12.44 -15.47
CA ASN A 78 1.45 -11.69 -16.72
C ASN A 78 1.19 -10.20 -16.48
N HIS A 79 0.28 -9.88 -15.56
CA HIS A 79 -0.01 -8.51 -15.17
C HIS A 79 1.22 -7.84 -14.52
N ALA A 80 1.89 -8.51 -13.57
CA ALA A 80 3.11 -8.03 -12.93
C ALA A 80 4.23 -7.76 -13.95
N ARG A 81 4.50 -8.74 -14.83
CA ARG A 81 5.52 -8.62 -15.88
C ARG A 81 5.23 -7.49 -16.87
N GLY A 82 3.96 -7.21 -17.14
CA GLY A 82 3.52 -6.10 -17.99
C GLY A 82 3.93 -4.72 -17.47
N SER A 83 4.16 -4.57 -16.15
CA SER A 83 4.71 -3.34 -15.57
C SER A 83 6.23 -3.23 -15.60
N GLY A 84 6.92 -4.34 -15.88
CA GLY A 84 8.38 -4.44 -15.74
C GLY A 84 8.86 -4.89 -14.36
N MET A 85 7.93 -5.26 -13.45
CA MET A 85 8.25 -5.77 -12.11
C MET A 85 8.95 -7.12 -12.18
N ASP A 86 10.05 -7.28 -11.45
CA ASP A 86 10.70 -8.56 -11.25
C ASP A 86 9.86 -9.43 -10.31
N ILE A 87 9.67 -10.68 -10.69
CA ILE A 87 8.91 -11.69 -9.94
C ILE A 87 9.72 -12.97 -9.71
N SER A 88 11.03 -12.88 -9.82
CA SER A 88 11.94 -14.04 -9.63
C SER A 88 11.90 -14.59 -8.20
N GLU A 89 11.48 -13.78 -7.23
CA GLU A 89 11.35 -14.17 -5.82
C GLU A 89 9.92 -14.65 -5.46
N VAL A 90 9.01 -14.76 -6.42
CA VAL A 90 7.68 -15.34 -6.18
C VAL A 90 7.80 -16.84 -5.99
N ILE A 91 7.24 -17.34 -4.89
CA ILE A 91 7.18 -18.78 -4.59
C ILE A 91 5.99 -19.38 -5.34
N TRP A 92 6.25 -20.33 -6.21
CA TRP A 92 5.23 -21.03 -7.00
C TRP A 92 4.88 -22.37 -6.38
N ILE A 93 3.60 -22.57 -6.06
CA ILE A 93 3.08 -23.79 -5.47
C ILE A 93 2.31 -24.58 -6.55
N PRO A 94 2.57 -25.88 -6.69
CA PRO A 94 1.80 -26.74 -7.61
C PRO A 94 0.30 -26.66 -7.28
N TYR A 95 -0.53 -26.61 -8.31
CA TYR A 95 -1.98 -26.64 -8.14
C TYR A 95 -2.47 -28.06 -7.84
N ASP A 96 -3.27 -28.23 -6.80
CA ASP A 96 -3.83 -29.51 -6.36
C ASP A 96 -5.05 -29.96 -7.18
N GLY A 97 -5.44 -29.19 -8.21
CA GLY A 97 -6.60 -29.43 -9.06
C GLY A 97 -7.94 -28.96 -8.47
N SER A 98 -7.98 -28.50 -7.23
CA SER A 98 -9.20 -28.12 -6.51
C SER A 98 -9.10 -26.80 -5.76
N GLY A 99 -7.87 -26.33 -5.45
CA GLY A 99 -7.63 -25.16 -4.58
C GLY A 99 -8.02 -25.41 -3.13
N ARG A 100 -7.96 -26.68 -2.68
CA ARG A 100 -8.28 -27.06 -1.32
C ARG A 100 -7.17 -26.67 -0.34
N ASP A 101 -5.93 -26.91 -0.73
CA ASP A 101 -4.78 -26.65 0.12
C ASP A 101 -4.28 -25.22 -0.04
N ASP A 102 -4.08 -24.81 -1.29
CA ASP A 102 -3.61 -23.47 -1.66
C ASP A 102 -4.45 -22.90 -2.81
N ARG A 103 -4.78 -21.61 -2.74
CA ARG A 103 -5.54 -20.93 -3.78
C ARG A 103 -5.12 -19.46 -3.94
N ILE A 104 -5.48 -18.85 -5.04
CA ILE A 104 -5.42 -17.40 -5.22
C ILE A 104 -6.63 -16.78 -4.54
N GLY A 105 -6.41 -15.73 -3.76
CA GLY A 105 -7.48 -14.97 -3.11
C GLY A 105 -8.35 -14.23 -4.12
N LEU A 106 -9.64 -14.12 -3.81
CA LEU A 106 -10.61 -13.36 -4.59
C LEU A 106 -11.14 -12.17 -3.80
N ASN A 107 -11.35 -11.07 -4.49
CA ASN A 107 -12.01 -9.88 -4.00
C ASN A 107 -13.13 -9.50 -4.95
N PHE A 108 -14.34 -9.37 -4.44
CA PHE A 108 -15.49 -8.89 -5.21
C PHE A 108 -15.79 -7.46 -4.76
N THR A 109 -15.74 -6.50 -5.68
CA THR A 109 -15.98 -5.08 -5.34
C THR A 109 -17.07 -4.48 -6.20
N GLU A 110 -18.15 -4.05 -5.55
CA GLU A 110 -19.16 -3.16 -6.14
C GLU A 110 -18.70 -1.72 -6.01
N VAL A 111 -18.64 -1.00 -7.13
CA VAL A 111 -18.36 0.43 -7.12
C VAL A 111 -19.64 1.18 -6.80
N GLY A 112 -19.62 1.97 -5.73
CA GLY A 112 -20.76 2.79 -5.29
C GLY A 112 -20.97 4.02 -6.16
N ILE A 113 -22.15 4.64 -6.02
CA ILE A 113 -22.48 5.89 -6.69
C ILE A 113 -23.43 6.73 -5.83
N GLY A 114 -23.22 8.02 -5.78
CA GLY A 114 -24.08 8.95 -5.03
C GLY A 114 -24.16 8.59 -3.54
N ILE A 115 -25.36 8.23 -3.08
CA ILE A 115 -25.61 7.82 -1.68
C ILE A 115 -25.33 6.33 -1.41
N ARG A 116 -25.12 5.52 -2.44
CA ARG A 116 -24.85 4.09 -2.29
C ARG A 116 -23.35 3.83 -2.15
N PRO A 117 -22.87 3.35 -1.00
CA PRO A 117 -21.44 3.10 -0.79
C PRO A 117 -20.93 1.95 -1.66
N SER A 118 -19.63 1.95 -1.92
CA SER A 118 -18.91 0.79 -2.47
C SER A 118 -18.90 -0.35 -1.43
N VAL A 119 -18.96 -1.59 -1.90
CA VAL A 119 -18.95 -2.79 -1.05
C VAL A 119 -17.87 -3.74 -1.55
N SER A 120 -17.04 -4.24 -0.63
CA SER A 120 -16.05 -5.28 -0.93
C SER A 120 -16.33 -6.54 -0.12
N LEU A 121 -16.39 -7.66 -0.83
CA LEU A 121 -16.48 -9.01 -0.29
C LEU A 121 -15.17 -9.73 -0.59
N TYR A 122 -14.52 -10.24 0.47
CA TYR A 122 -13.26 -10.96 0.35
C TYR A 122 -13.48 -12.45 0.52
N ASP A 123 -12.98 -13.22 -0.43
CA ASP A 123 -12.81 -14.66 -0.34
C ASP A 123 -11.32 -14.99 -0.34
N ARG A 124 -10.68 -14.75 0.81
CA ARG A 124 -9.22 -14.81 0.99
C ARG A 124 -8.77 -15.69 2.16
N GLY A 125 -9.65 -16.52 2.70
CA GLY A 125 -9.26 -17.55 3.64
C GLY A 125 -8.41 -18.62 2.94
N HIS A 126 -7.34 -19.11 3.59
CA HIS A 126 -6.47 -20.18 3.08
C HIS A 126 -5.85 -19.87 1.69
N THR A 127 -5.45 -18.60 1.47
CA THR A 127 -4.71 -18.26 0.26
C THR A 127 -3.28 -18.75 0.34
N SER A 128 -2.68 -19.01 -0.82
CA SER A 128 -1.28 -19.43 -0.89
C SER A 128 -0.35 -18.49 -0.14
N THR A 129 -0.54 -17.17 -0.29
CA THR A 129 0.25 -16.17 0.44
C THR A 129 0.03 -16.25 1.96
N ALA A 130 -1.20 -16.52 2.44
CA ALA A 130 -1.48 -16.68 3.87
C ALA A 130 -0.80 -17.92 4.48
N HIS A 131 -0.41 -18.88 3.66
CA HIS A 131 0.34 -20.09 4.07
C HIS A 131 1.87 -19.95 3.98
N MET A 132 2.39 -18.75 3.64
CA MET A 132 3.84 -18.49 3.63
C MET A 132 4.45 -18.75 5.02
N LYS A 133 5.62 -19.39 5.05
CA LYS A 133 6.26 -19.80 6.30
C LYS A 133 7.60 -19.13 6.50
N PRO A 134 8.00 -18.89 7.76
CA PRO A 134 9.37 -18.48 8.08
C PRO A 134 10.39 -19.45 7.48
N GLY A 135 11.49 -18.89 6.96
CA GLY A 135 12.57 -19.68 6.35
C GLY A 135 12.32 -20.11 4.89
N GLU A 136 11.15 -19.87 4.29
CA GLU A 136 10.91 -20.16 2.86
C GLU A 136 11.69 -19.21 1.92
N ILE A 137 12.13 -18.05 2.42
CA ILE A 137 12.79 -17.00 1.63
C ILE A 137 14.22 -16.79 2.15
N ASP A 138 15.18 -16.79 1.25
CA ASP A 138 16.58 -16.46 1.57
C ASP A 138 16.78 -14.93 1.63
N TRP A 139 16.36 -14.33 2.75
CA TRP A 139 16.50 -12.90 3.01
C TRP A 139 17.93 -12.41 2.93
N LYS A 140 18.90 -13.25 3.35
CA LYS A 140 20.31 -12.93 3.29
C LYS A 140 20.79 -12.76 1.84
N ARG A 141 20.39 -13.65 0.94
CA ARG A 141 20.68 -13.52 -0.49
C ARG A 141 20.05 -12.25 -1.06
N ILE A 142 18.79 -11.97 -0.73
CA ILE A 142 18.07 -10.80 -1.24
C ILE A 142 18.73 -9.51 -0.78
N PHE A 143 18.92 -9.32 0.51
CA PHE A 143 19.37 -8.03 1.04
C PHE A 143 20.87 -7.81 1.01
N ASN A 144 21.69 -8.86 1.11
CA ASN A 144 23.15 -8.73 1.15
C ASN A 144 23.82 -9.01 -0.20
N THR A 145 23.27 -9.90 -1.05
CA THR A 145 23.84 -10.23 -2.35
C THR A 145 23.20 -9.42 -3.47
N ARG A 146 21.89 -9.50 -3.67
CA ARG A 146 21.18 -8.71 -4.67
C ARG A 146 21.12 -7.24 -4.29
N LYS A 147 21.01 -6.93 -2.99
CA LYS A 147 20.96 -5.58 -2.40
C LYS A 147 19.77 -4.77 -2.85
N VAL A 148 19.07 -4.20 -1.90
CA VAL A 148 17.81 -3.46 -2.06
C VAL A 148 17.96 -2.10 -1.39
N ARG A 149 17.44 -1.03 -2.02
CA ARG A 149 17.43 0.32 -1.43
C ARG A 149 16.29 0.49 -0.44
N TRP A 150 15.11 -0.05 -0.77
CA TRP A 150 13.86 0.15 -0.04
C TRP A 150 13.05 -1.14 0.04
N PHE A 151 12.64 -1.51 1.24
CA PHE A 151 11.73 -2.62 1.49
C PHE A 151 10.37 -2.09 1.95
N HIS A 152 9.29 -2.60 1.36
CA HIS A 152 7.91 -2.22 1.69
C HIS A 152 7.05 -3.43 2.01
N THR A 153 6.32 -3.35 3.13
CA THR A 153 5.28 -4.32 3.50
C THR A 153 4.22 -3.63 4.35
N GLY A 154 3.20 -4.35 4.81
CA GLY A 154 2.12 -3.72 5.57
C GLY A 154 1.29 -4.65 6.43
N GLY A 155 0.35 -4.03 7.13
CA GLY A 155 -0.54 -4.67 8.08
C GLY A 155 -1.48 -5.70 7.45
N ILE A 156 -1.79 -5.57 6.15
CA ILE A 156 -2.62 -6.57 5.46
C ILE A 156 -1.87 -7.89 5.35
N PHE A 157 -0.63 -7.88 4.83
CA PHE A 157 0.17 -9.11 4.74
C PHE A 157 0.40 -9.73 6.12
N THR A 158 0.80 -8.90 7.08
CA THR A 158 1.07 -9.32 8.47
C THR A 158 -0.16 -9.95 9.14
N ALA A 159 -1.36 -9.52 8.77
CA ALA A 159 -2.64 -9.98 9.33
C ALA A 159 -3.19 -11.27 8.68
N LEU A 160 -2.63 -11.73 7.56
CA LEU A 160 -3.13 -12.91 6.85
C LEU A 160 -3.05 -14.18 7.71
N SER A 161 -1.99 -14.34 8.47
CA SER A 161 -1.79 -15.45 9.41
C SER A 161 -0.69 -15.14 10.42
N ASP A 162 -0.60 -15.95 11.49
CA ASP A 162 0.51 -15.85 12.45
C ASP A 162 1.86 -16.12 11.77
N SER A 163 1.87 -17.02 10.81
CA SER A 163 3.03 -17.35 9.99
C SER A 163 3.48 -16.14 9.15
N CYS A 164 2.55 -15.43 8.50
CA CYS A 164 2.88 -14.20 7.74
C CYS A 164 3.44 -13.09 8.65
N ALA A 165 2.97 -13.00 9.90
CA ALA A 165 3.55 -12.05 10.87
C ALA A 165 5.03 -12.37 11.18
N GLU A 166 5.39 -13.65 11.32
CA GLU A 166 6.78 -14.06 11.52
C GLU A 166 7.62 -13.85 10.24
N VAL A 167 7.08 -14.12 9.04
CA VAL A 167 7.76 -13.85 7.78
C VAL A 167 8.01 -12.34 7.62
N ALA A 168 7.04 -11.49 7.96
CA ALA A 168 7.22 -10.03 7.96
C ALA A 168 8.33 -9.60 8.93
N TYR A 169 8.38 -10.20 10.12
CA TYR A 169 9.43 -9.95 11.09
C TYR A 169 10.83 -10.30 10.53
N GLU A 170 11.00 -11.50 9.95
CA GLU A 170 12.26 -11.92 9.33
C GLU A 170 12.68 -10.95 8.21
N ALA A 171 11.74 -10.60 7.32
CA ALA A 171 11.99 -9.71 6.20
C ALA A 171 12.42 -8.32 6.64
N MET A 172 11.64 -7.69 7.54
CA MET A 172 11.91 -6.34 8.01
C MET A 172 13.22 -6.26 8.80
N LYS A 173 13.50 -7.27 9.65
CA LYS A 173 14.78 -7.37 10.35
C LYS A 173 15.94 -7.46 9.38
N ALA A 174 15.89 -8.35 8.41
CA ALA A 174 16.97 -8.54 7.42
C ALA A 174 17.16 -7.28 6.56
N ALA A 175 16.09 -6.62 6.15
CA ALA A 175 16.13 -5.35 5.42
C ALA A 175 16.84 -4.26 6.25
N HIS A 176 16.40 -4.08 7.49
CA HIS A 176 16.97 -3.08 8.41
C HIS A 176 18.47 -3.36 8.69
N GLU A 177 18.83 -4.60 9.02
CA GLU A 177 20.22 -5.00 9.28
C GLU A 177 21.13 -4.82 8.05
N SER A 178 20.58 -4.91 6.85
CA SER A 178 21.32 -4.64 5.60
C SER A 178 21.48 -3.15 5.30
N GLY A 179 20.79 -2.26 6.03
CA GLY A 179 20.74 -0.81 5.77
C GLY A 179 19.80 -0.43 4.61
N SER A 180 18.84 -1.28 4.26
CA SER A 180 17.71 -0.88 3.40
C SER A 180 16.74 -0.03 4.20
N VAL A 181 16.12 0.98 3.59
CA VAL A 181 15.01 1.70 4.22
C VAL A 181 13.81 0.77 4.31
N VAL A 182 13.15 0.74 5.45
CA VAL A 182 11.96 -0.07 5.67
C VAL A 182 10.73 0.82 5.82
N SER A 183 9.75 0.66 4.94
CA SER A 183 8.44 1.28 5.08
C SER A 183 7.36 0.26 5.42
N TYR A 184 6.44 0.67 6.28
CA TYR A 184 5.32 -0.14 6.72
C TYR A 184 4.01 0.64 6.62
N ASP A 185 3.06 0.10 5.85
CA ASP A 185 1.69 0.62 5.82
C ASP A 185 0.87 -0.08 6.91
N LEU A 186 0.37 0.67 7.89
CA LEU A 186 -0.42 0.14 9.01
C LEU A 186 -1.68 -0.58 8.55
N ASN A 187 -2.38 -0.03 7.61
CA ASN A 187 -3.46 -0.58 6.78
C ASN A 187 -4.36 -1.58 7.53
N PHE A 188 -4.93 -1.17 8.66
CA PHE A 188 -5.73 -2.01 9.55
C PHE A 188 -6.94 -2.61 8.85
N ARG A 189 -7.16 -3.88 9.07
CA ARG A 189 -8.35 -4.61 8.56
C ARG A 189 -9.01 -5.41 9.67
N SER A 190 -10.08 -4.89 10.24
CA SER A 190 -10.82 -5.52 11.35
C SER A 190 -11.36 -6.93 11.01
N LYS A 191 -11.56 -7.23 9.70
CA LYS A 191 -11.95 -8.56 9.23
C LYS A 191 -10.81 -9.59 9.25
N LEU A 192 -9.55 -9.17 9.34
CA LEU A 192 -8.39 -10.07 9.40
C LEU A 192 -7.96 -10.33 10.84
N TRP A 193 -7.91 -9.29 11.68
CA TRP A 193 -7.50 -9.44 13.07
C TRP A 193 -8.11 -8.38 14.00
N PRO A 194 -8.22 -8.68 15.30
CA PRO A 194 -8.64 -7.68 16.28
C PRO A 194 -7.48 -6.70 16.58
N SER A 195 -7.84 -5.46 16.96
CA SER A 195 -6.88 -4.40 17.31
C SER A 195 -5.84 -4.83 18.35
N LYS A 196 -6.24 -5.60 19.38
CA LYS A 196 -5.31 -6.10 20.40
C LYS A 196 -4.15 -6.88 19.78
N LYS A 197 -4.45 -7.80 18.84
CA LYS A 197 -3.43 -8.60 18.12
C LYS A 197 -2.60 -7.72 17.19
N ALA A 198 -3.25 -6.78 16.48
CA ALA A 198 -2.55 -5.83 15.61
C ALA A 198 -1.49 -5.03 16.40
N ILE A 199 -1.84 -4.51 17.58
CA ILE A 199 -0.91 -3.77 18.46
C ILE A 199 0.23 -4.68 18.93
N GLU A 200 -0.07 -5.89 19.38
CA GLU A 200 0.93 -6.83 19.88
C GLU A 200 1.98 -7.18 18.81
N VAL A 201 1.52 -7.55 17.61
CA VAL A 201 2.40 -7.89 16.49
C VAL A 201 3.19 -6.68 16.03
N THR A 202 2.52 -5.55 15.79
CA THR A 202 3.18 -4.36 15.24
C THR A 202 4.24 -3.81 16.19
N LYS A 203 4.06 -3.88 17.51
CA LYS A 203 5.10 -3.50 18.48
C LYS A 203 6.41 -4.25 18.29
N ARG A 204 6.38 -5.49 17.79
CA ARG A 204 7.59 -6.28 17.48
C ARG A 204 8.26 -5.81 16.18
N LEU A 205 7.49 -5.23 15.26
CA LEU A 205 7.96 -4.78 13.94
C LEU A 205 8.46 -3.34 13.95
N VAL A 206 7.87 -2.48 14.79
CA VAL A 206 8.21 -1.04 14.86
C VAL A 206 9.71 -0.77 14.95
N PRO A 207 10.55 -1.54 15.71
CA PRO A 207 11.99 -1.26 15.78
C PRO A 207 12.73 -1.25 14.44
N PHE A 208 12.14 -1.82 13.38
CA PHE A 208 12.73 -1.90 12.06
C PHE A 208 12.17 -0.86 11.07
N ILE A 209 11.16 -0.07 11.46
CA ILE A 209 10.44 0.83 10.56
C ILE A 209 11.12 2.20 10.52
N ASP A 210 11.52 2.65 9.34
CA ASP A 210 12.02 4.01 9.10
C ASP A 210 10.92 4.95 8.65
N VAL A 211 9.96 4.44 7.85
CA VAL A 211 8.85 5.20 7.25
C VAL A 211 7.53 4.51 7.55
N LEU A 212 6.66 5.22 8.24
CA LEU A 212 5.35 4.70 8.65
C LEU A 212 4.24 5.37 7.82
N ILE A 213 3.32 4.57 7.31
CA ILE A 213 2.18 5.04 6.52
C ILE A 213 0.90 4.52 7.18
N GLY A 214 -0.14 5.33 7.19
CA GLY A 214 -1.43 4.94 7.74
C GLY A 214 -2.36 6.13 7.88
N ASN A 215 -3.63 5.86 8.09
CA ASN A 215 -4.62 6.87 8.44
C ASN A 215 -4.78 6.99 9.97
N GLU A 216 -5.59 7.92 10.43
CA GLU A 216 -5.81 8.18 11.86
C GLU A 216 -6.37 6.97 12.62
N GLU A 217 -7.23 6.17 11.99
CA GLU A 217 -7.78 4.95 12.59
C GLU A 217 -6.70 3.87 12.74
N ASP A 218 -5.82 3.76 11.75
CA ASP A 218 -4.72 2.81 11.78
C ASP A 218 -3.78 3.05 12.96
N PHE A 219 -3.42 4.31 13.25
CA PHE A 219 -2.56 4.65 14.38
C PHE A 219 -3.18 4.25 15.72
N GLN A 220 -4.49 4.41 15.86
CA GLN A 220 -5.20 3.98 17.07
C GLN A 220 -5.30 2.46 17.18
N LYS A 221 -5.71 1.80 16.10
CA LYS A 221 -6.02 0.36 16.08
C LYS A 221 -4.78 -0.52 16.04
N VAL A 222 -3.67 -0.04 15.48
CA VAL A 222 -2.45 -0.83 15.24
C VAL A 222 -1.32 -0.46 16.19
N LEU A 223 -1.23 0.80 16.62
CA LEU A 223 -0.18 1.26 17.54
C LEU A 223 -0.70 1.57 18.94
N GLY A 224 -2.01 1.71 19.11
CA GLY A 224 -2.63 2.01 20.39
C GLY A 224 -2.46 3.46 20.86
N PHE A 225 -2.21 4.39 19.95
CA PHE A 225 -2.14 5.81 20.26
C PHE A 225 -3.54 6.42 20.22
N GLU A 226 -4.08 6.75 21.40
CA GLU A 226 -5.35 7.47 21.49
C GLU A 226 -5.13 8.98 21.31
N VAL A 227 -6.04 9.62 20.60
CA VAL A 227 -6.13 11.07 20.50
C VAL A 227 -7.16 11.56 21.50
N GLU A 228 -6.72 12.33 22.49
CA GLU A 228 -7.60 12.89 23.50
C GLU A 228 -8.52 13.96 22.88
N GLY A 229 -9.77 14.01 23.33
CA GLY A 229 -10.72 15.07 22.95
C GLY A 229 -11.42 14.91 21.61
N ILE A 230 -11.35 13.71 21.01
CA ILE A 230 -12.12 13.41 19.80
C ILE A 230 -13.45 12.78 20.18
N ASP A 231 -14.52 13.43 19.73
CA ASP A 231 -15.87 12.85 19.75
C ASP A 231 -15.88 11.59 18.86
N LYS A 232 -16.37 10.47 19.39
CA LYS A 232 -16.48 9.19 18.65
C LYS A 232 -17.30 9.27 17.38
N ASP A 233 -18.09 10.33 17.24
CA ASP A 233 -18.95 10.61 16.08
C ASP A 233 -18.29 11.53 15.04
N LEU A 234 -17.04 12.00 15.26
CA LEU A 234 -16.31 12.79 14.26
C LEU A 234 -15.92 11.92 13.06
N LYS A 235 -16.47 12.27 11.92
CA LYS A 235 -16.23 11.58 10.63
C LYS A 235 -14.81 11.76 10.09
N MET A 236 -14.02 12.67 10.68
CA MET A 236 -12.64 12.97 10.30
C MET A 236 -11.89 13.61 11.48
N LEU A 237 -10.64 13.18 11.70
CA LEU A 237 -9.78 13.79 12.68
C LEU A 237 -9.34 15.20 12.22
N PRO A 238 -9.47 16.26 13.03
CA PRO A 238 -8.87 17.54 12.70
C PRO A 238 -7.36 17.41 12.47
N ILE A 239 -6.81 18.14 11.50
CA ILE A 239 -5.37 18.10 11.17
C ILE A 239 -4.48 18.27 12.39
N GLU A 240 -4.84 19.15 13.32
CA GLU A 240 -4.07 19.37 14.56
C GLU A 240 -4.10 18.16 15.52
N GLY A 241 -5.22 17.45 15.57
CA GLY A 241 -5.33 16.18 16.30
C GLY A 241 -4.39 15.12 15.70
N TYR A 242 -4.37 15.02 14.39
CA TYR A 242 -3.44 14.13 13.66
C TYR A 242 -1.98 14.52 13.95
N LYS A 243 -1.62 15.81 13.84
CA LYS A 243 -0.26 16.28 14.17
C LYS A 243 0.15 15.95 15.59
N THR A 244 -0.77 16.06 16.53
CA THR A 244 -0.54 15.71 17.95
C THR A 244 -0.28 14.22 18.11
N MET A 245 -1.07 13.38 17.45
CA MET A 245 -0.90 11.91 17.42
C MET A 245 0.48 11.54 16.84
N VAL A 246 0.84 12.07 15.68
CA VAL A 246 2.13 11.79 15.05
C VAL A 246 3.30 12.21 15.93
N LYS A 247 3.21 13.37 16.62
CA LYS A 247 4.23 13.78 17.58
C LYS A 247 4.38 12.77 18.74
N LYS A 248 3.29 12.19 19.24
CA LYS A 248 3.33 11.10 20.23
C LYS A 248 4.04 9.87 19.67
N VAL A 249 3.73 9.47 18.43
CA VAL A 249 4.36 8.32 17.74
C VAL A 249 5.87 8.51 17.64
N VAL A 250 6.34 9.64 17.08
CA VAL A 250 7.78 9.87 16.87
C VAL A 250 8.54 10.16 18.17
N SER A 251 7.87 10.65 19.21
CA SER A 251 8.50 10.77 20.53
C SER A 251 8.70 9.41 21.20
N THR A 252 7.79 8.46 20.94
CA THR A 252 7.88 7.08 21.45
C THR A 252 8.88 6.24 20.63
N TYR A 253 8.92 6.48 19.32
CA TYR A 253 9.77 5.76 18.36
C TYR A 253 10.65 6.75 17.58
N PRO A 254 11.70 7.31 18.20
CA PRO A 254 12.48 8.41 17.61
C PRO A 254 13.34 8.01 16.39
N HIS A 255 13.44 6.74 16.08
CA HIS A 255 14.08 6.22 14.85
C HIS A 255 13.19 6.35 13.62
N ILE A 256 11.88 6.49 13.78
CA ILE A 256 10.96 6.72 12.65
C ILE A 256 11.22 8.11 12.08
N VAL A 257 11.68 8.17 10.83
CA VAL A 257 12.10 9.42 10.17
C VAL A 257 10.93 10.10 9.48
N ALA A 258 10.00 9.31 8.94
CA ALA A 258 8.83 9.83 8.23
C ALA A 258 7.54 9.13 8.65
N VAL A 259 6.46 9.91 8.77
CA VAL A 259 5.10 9.41 8.99
C VAL A 259 4.18 10.10 7.99
N GLY A 260 3.54 9.31 7.12
CA GLY A 260 2.65 9.82 6.08
C GLY A 260 1.21 9.34 6.22
N THR A 261 0.27 10.21 5.90
CA THR A 261 -1.16 9.84 5.83
C THR A 261 -1.88 10.59 4.73
N THR A 262 -2.92 9.95 4.24
CA THR A 262 -3.89 10.58 3.34
C THR A 262 -5.08 11.08 4.15
N LEU A 263 -5.55 12.26 3.82
CA LEU A 263 -6.72 12.89 4.41
C LEU A 263 -7.86 12.84 3.40
N ARG A 264 -8.94 12.17 3.75
CA ARG A 264 -10.09 11.98 2.87
C ARG A 264 -11.36 12.46 3.54
N GLU A 265 -12.03 13.40 2.89
CA GLU A 265 -13.37 13.85 3.26
C GLU A 265 -14.38 13.31 2.24
N VAL A 266 -15.25 12.43 2.69
CA VAL A 266 -16.25 11.77 1.83
C VAL A 266 -17.47 12.67 1.68
N ILE A 267 -17.71 13.17 0.45
CA ILE A 267 -18.90 13.95 0.11
C ILE A 267 -20.02 12.99 -0.34
N SER A 268 -19.68 12.04 -1.20
CA SER A 268 -20.60 10.99 -1.64
C SER A 268 -19.81 9.71 -1.95
N ALA A 269 -20.46 8.67 -2.42
CA ALA A 269 -19.78 7.46 -2.85
C ALA A 269 -18.84 7.69 -4.04
N SER A 270 -19.12 8.68 -4.86
CA SER A 270 -18.39 9.03 -6.09
C SER A 270 -17.70 10.38 -6.04
N VAL A 271 -17.72 11.11 -4.90
CA VAL A 271 -17.05 12.41 -4.76
C VAL A 271 -16.35 12.51 -3.42
N ASN A 272 -15.07 12.82 -3.44
CA ASN A 272 -14.27 13.07 -2.24
C ASN A 272 -13.49 14.39 -2.35
N ASN A 273 -13.14 14.96 -1.19
CA ASN A 273 -11.94 15.79 -1.10
C ASN A 273 -10.77 14.90 -0.69
N TRP A 274 -9.60 15.21 -1.25
CA TRP A 274 -8.41 14.41 -1.05
C TRP A 274 -7.18 15.30 -0.83
N SER A 275 -6.37 14.97 0.16
CA SER A 275 -5.07 15.57 0.43
C SER A 275 -4.19 14.60 1.23
N ALA A 276 -2.99 15.03 1.54
CA ALA A 276 -2.07 14.25 2.37
C ALA A 276 -1.27 15.17 3.29
N ILE A 277 -0.79 14.60 4.40
CA ILE A 277 0.13 15.24 5.33
C ILE A 277 1.27 14.27 5.65
N VAL A 278 2.48 14.78 5.72
CA VAL A 278 3.67 14.02 6.09
C VAL A 278 4.41 14.74 7.20
N PHE A 279 4.80 13.99 8.22
CA PHE A 279 5.87 14.38 9.12
C PHE A 279 7.19 13.84 8.58
N PHE A 280 8.18 14.70 8.44
CA PHE A 280 9.51 14.31 7.99
C PHE A 280 10.57 15.18 8.66
N ASP A 281 11.57 14.55 9.24
CA ASP A 281 12.71 15.23 9.91
C ASP A 281 12.29 16.39 10.82
N GLY A 282 11.32 16.16 11.71
CA GLY A 282 10.87 17.10 12.71
C GLY A 282 9.84 18.13 12.26
N ARG A 283 9.39 18.10 10.99
CA ARG A 283 8.44 19.07 10.42
C ARG A 283 7.26 18.40 9.74
N PHE A 284 6.13 19.12 9.67
CA PHE A 284 4.97 18.71 8.89
C PHE A 284 4.97 19.39 7.53
N TYR A 285 4.57 18.63 6.52
CA TYR A 285 4.38 19.07 5.14
C TYR A 285 3.00 18.64 4.69
N GLU A 286 2.21 19.56 4.17
CA GLU A 286 0.84 19.31 3.71
C GLU A 286 0.80 19.45 2.19
N SER A 287 0.11 18.53 1.51
CA SER A 287 -0.15 18.66 0.08
C SER A 287 -1.26 19.67 -0.20
N ARG A 288 -1.39 20.07 -1.45
CA ARG A 288 -2.61 20.72 -1.89
C ARG A 288 -3.82 19.83 -1.62
N LYS A 289 -5.00 20.46 -1.48
CA LYS A 289 -6.28 19.78 -1.41
C LYS A 289 -6.88 19.66 -2.82
N TYR A 290 -7.23 18.44 -3.21
CA TYR A 290 -8.01 18.13 -4.41
C TYR A 290 -9.47 18.11 -4.00
N GLU A 291 -10.20 19.17 -4.30
CA GLU A 291 -11.59 19.33 -3.91
C GLU A 291 -12.52 18.77 -4.98
N ASN A 292 -13.64 18.16 -4.53
CA ASN A 292 -14.68 17.59 -5.40
C ASN A 292 -14.11 16.63 -6.44
N LEU A 293 -13.17 15.78 -6.04
CA LEU A 293 -12.58 14.77 -6.91
C LEU A 293 -13.64 13.73 -7.27
N ASP A 294 -13.95 13.63 -8.56
CA ASP A 294 -14.78 12.57 -9.11
C ASP A 294 -14.06 11.24 -9.03
N ILE A 295 -14.68 10.26 -8.38
CA ILE A 295 -14.13 8.94 -8.10
C ILE A 295 -14.73 7.93 -9.07
N GLU A 296 -13.91 7.37 -9.94
CA GLU A 296 -14.28 6.19 -10.74
C GLU A 296 -14.14 4.91 -9.92
N ASP A 297 -13.07 4.80 -9.13
CA ASP A 297 -12.85 3.71 -8.19
C ASP A 297 -12.10 4.20 -6.94
N ARG A 298 -12.53 3.79 -5.74
CA ARG A 298 -11.88 4.22 -4.50
C ARG A 298 -10.66 3.40 -4.11
N VAL A 299 -10.52 2.22 -4.70
CA VAL A 299 -9.47 1.27 -4.32
C VAL A 299 -8.13 1.78 -4.84
N GLY A 300 -7.09 1.62 -4.03
CA GLY A 300 -5.72 1.94 -4.42
C GLY A 300 -5.26 3.39 -4.21
N GLY A 301 -6.16 4.35 -3.85
CA GLY A 301 -5.75 5.75 -3.63
C GLY A 301 -4.64 5.90 -2.57
N GLY A 302 -4.69 5.10 -1.48
CA GLY A 302 -3.62 5.02 -0.47
C GLY A 302 -2.32 4.45 -1.04
N ASP A 303 -2.42 3.39 -1.85
CA ASP A 303 -1.26 2.76 -2.50
C ASP A 303 -0.61 3.73 -3.50
N GLY A 304 -1.45 4.53 -4.20
CA GLY A 304 -1.00 5.63 -5.05
C GLY A 304 -0.22 6.68 -4.28
N PHE A 305 -0.73 7.13 -3.14
CA PHE A 305 0.00 8.03 -2.26
C PHE A 305 1.33 7.41 -1.82
N CYS A 306 1.31 6.17 -1.33
CA CYS A 306 2.49 5.47 -0.86
C CYS A 306 3.57 5.38 -1.93
N SER A 307 3.22 4.94 -3.15
CA SER A 307 4.17 4.82 -4.26
C SER A 307 4.74 6.16 -4.72
N GLY A 308 3.91 7.22 -4.84
CA GLY A 308 4.39 8.56 -5.18
C GLY A 308 5.32 9.14 -4.11
N PHE A 309 5.01 8.92 -2.83
CA PHE A 309 5.83 9.34 -1.71
C PHE A 309 7.18 8.61 -1.67
N ILE A 310 7.18 7.28 -1.80
CA ILE A 310 8.41 6.46 -1.88
C ILE A 310 9.26 6.89 -3.08
N TYR A 311 8.64 7.09 -4.25
CA TYR A 311 9.35 7.57 -5.44
C TYR A 311 10.07 8.90 -5.18
N GLY A 312 9.37 9.87 -4.57
CA GLY A 312 9.94 11.17 -4.23
C GLY A 312 11.17 11.05 -3.32
N LEU A 313 11.06 10.27 -2.24
CA LEU A 313 12.16 10.05 -1.29
C LEU A 313 13.35 9.35 -1.94
N LEU A 314 13.13 8.31 -2.76
CA LEU A 314 14.19 7.57 -3.44
C LEU A 314 14.93 8.41 -4.49
N ASN A 315 14.28 9.43 -5.05
CA ASN A 315 14.87 10.37 -6.00
C ASN A 315 15.40 11.66 -5.35
N GLY A 316 15.39 11.76 -4.01
CA GLY A 316 15.94 12.89 -3.27
C GLY A 316 15.16 14.20 -3.45
N LEU A 317 13.85 14.12 -3.73
CA LEU A 317 13.01 15.30 -3.82
C LEU A 317 12.85 15.94 -2.43
N ALA A 318 12.58 17.26 -2.42
CA ALA A 318 12.26 17.95 -1.17
C ALA A 318 11.00 17.34 -0.51
N PRO A 319 10.91 17.32 0.83
CA PRO A 319 9.76 16.71 1.53
C PRO A 319 8.40 17.24 1.08
N GLN A 320 8.30 18.54 0.76
CA GLN A 320 7.09 19.14 0.20
C GLN A 320 6.75 18.52 -1.17
N GLU A 321 7.73 18.30 -2.03
CA GLU A 321 7.51 17.67 -3.33
C GLU A 321 7.12 16.19 -3.19
N CYS A 322 7.67 15.48 -2.20
CA CYS A 322 7.31 14.09 -1.92
C CYS A 322 5.84 13.96 -1.52
N VAL A 323 5.33 14.81 -0.61
CA VAL A 323 3.92 14.78 -0.20
C VAL A 323 2.98 15.17 -1.34
N GLU A 324 3.35 16.18 -2.13
CA GLU A 324 2.58 16.59 -3.31
C GLU A 324 2.50 15.48 -4.36
N MET A 325 3.62 14.79 -4.61
CA MET A 325 3.68 13.68 -5.56
C MET A 325 2.82 12.51 -5.12
N GLY A 326 2.88 12.14 -3.83
CA GLY A 326 2.02 11.11 -3.26
C GLY A 326 0.54 11.47 -3.38
N ALA A 327 0.16 12.68 -2.99
CA ALA A 327 -1.22 13.15 -3.05
C ALA A 327 -1.75 13.21 -4.50
N ALA A 328 -0.95 13.74 -5.44
CA ALA A 328 -1.30 13.81 -6.85
C ALA A 328 -1.52 12.43 -7.46
N HIS A 329 -0.62 11.49 -7.15
CA HIS A 329 -0.77 10.13 -7.65
C HIS A 329 -1.99 9.41 -7.05
N GLY A 330 -2.22 9.54 -5.74
CA GLY A 330 -3.42 9.00 -5.10
C GLY A 330 -4.71 9.57 -5.66
N ALA A 331 -4.74 10.86 -6.03
CA ALA A 331 -5.88 11.49 -6.70
C ALA A 331 -6.10 10.92 -8.11
N LEU A 332 -5.03 10.79 -8.90
CA LEU A 332 -5.11 10.23 -10.26
C LEU A 332 -5.58 8.79 -10.26
N LEU A 333 -5.11 7.97 -9.33
CA LEU A 333 -5.48 6.56 -9.27
C LEU A 333 -6.98 6.39 -9.03
N GLN A 334 -7.60 7.25 -8.24
CA GLN A 334 -9.04 7.23 -8.00
C GLN A 334 -9.89 7.58 -9.24
N SER A 335 -9.30 8.14 -10.29
CA SER A 335 -9.98 8.47 -11.55
C SER A 335 -9.99 7.32 -12.56
N THR A 336 -9.47 6.15 -12.19
CA THR A 336 -9.42 4.97 -13.04
C THR A 336 -9.97 3.75 -12.32
N ARG A 337 -10.44 2.75 -13.09
CA ARG A 337 -10.88 1.48 -12.52
C ARG A 337 -9.72 0.55 -12.26
N GLY A 338 -9.89 -0.29 -11.24
CA GLY A 338 -8.90 -1.28 -10.83
C GLY A 338 -7.97 -0.75 -9.74
N ASP A 339 -7.12 -1.65 -9.27
CA ASP A 339 -6.30 -1.43 -8.07
C ASP A 339 -4.94 -0.83 -8.41
N THR A 340 -4.43 -1.12 -9.62
CA THR A 340 -3.08 -0.72 -10.04
C THR A 340 -3.08 0.56 -10.86
N SER A 341 -2.09 1.38 -10.65
CA SER A 341 -1.96 2.66 -11.35
C SER A 341 -1.60 2.48 -12.82
N ILE A 342 -2.32 3.19 -13.69
CA ILE A 342 -1.96 3.38 -15.09
C ILE A 342 -1.36 4.77 -15.35
N ALA A 343 -1.31 5.65 -14.34
CA ALA A 343 -0.79 6.99 -14.45
C ALA A 343 0.68 7.00 -14.91
N THR A 344 1.02 7.99 -15.70
CA THR A 344 2.39 8.27 -16.10
C THR A 344 3.03 9.30 -15.17
N MET A 345 4.34 9.32 -15.08
CA MET A 345 5.06 10.32 -14.30
C MET A 345 4.79 11.75 -14.79
N GLU A 346 4.53 11.91 -16.08
CA GLU A 346 4.16 13.23 -16.65
C GLU A 346 2.80 13.70 -16.14
N GLU A 347 1.80 12.80 -16.08
CA GLU A 347 0.47 13.10 -15.54
C GLU A 347 0.54 13.48 -14.07
N ILE A 348 1.29 12.72 -13.27
CA ILE A 348 1.49 13.01 -11.85
C ILE A 348 2.11 14.41 -11.67
N ARG A 349 3.18 14.71 -12.39
CA ARG A 349 3.83 16.03 -12.32
C ARG A 349 2.91 17.16 -12.81
N HIS A 350 2.07 16.89 -13.79
CA HIS A 350 1.08 17.85 -14.28
C HIS A 350 0.05 18.17 -13.20
N VAL A 351 -0.55 17.15 -12.59
CA VAL A 351 -1.54 17.29 -11.50
C VAL A 351 -0.92 17.93 -10.25
N MET A 352 0.28 17.54 -9.88
CA MET A 352 1.06 18.10 -8.78
C MET A 352 1.26 19.62 -8.91
N ARG A 353 1.43 20.13 -10.16
CA ARG A 353 1.56 21.56 -10.44
C ARG A 353 0.24 22.31 -10.57
N GLY A 354 -0.89 21.65 -10.35
CA GLY A 354 -2.23 22.24 -10.52
C GLY A 354 -2.69 22.31 -11.96
N GLY A 355 -2.19 21.41 -12.80
CA GLY A 355 -2.62 21.28 -14.19
C GLY A 355 -4.12 21.01 -14.29
N ASN A 356 -4.73 21.50 -15.36
CA ASN A 356 -6.15 21.34 -15.64
C ASN A 356 -6.43 20.13 -16.54
N ALA A 357 -7.69 19.66 -16.55
CA ALA A 357 -8.16 18.51 -17.33
C ALA A 357 -8.42 18.84 -18.82
N ARG A 358 -7.78 19.89 -19.40
CA ARG A 358 -7.93 20.19 -20.82
C ARG A 358 -7.25 19.14 -21.68
N ILE A 359 -7.87 18.82 -22.83
CA ILE A 359 -7.32 17.86 -23.80
C ILE A 359 -5.87 18.26 -24.15
N LYS A 360 -4.94 17.34 -23.92
CA LYS A 360 -3.58 17.42 -24.46
C LYS A 360 -3.64 17.04 -25.94
N ARG A 361 -3.18 17.92 -26.83
CA ARG A 361 -3.04 17.67 -28.28
C ARG A 361 -1.57 17.48 -28.63
#